data_46c1e551d23885c3ebd029dc3b8b2d8c
#
_entry.id   46c1e551d23885c3ebd029dc3b8b2d8c
#
_cell.length_a   1.000
_cell.length_b   1.000
_cell.length_c   1.000
_cell.angle_alpha   90.00
_cell.angle_beta   90.00
_cell.angle_gamma   90.00
#
_symmetry.space_group_name_H-M   'P 1'
#
loop_
_entity.id
_entity.type
_entity.pdbx_description
1 polymer ?
#
loop_
_entity_poly.entity_id
_entity_poly.type
_entity_poly.pdbx_seq_one_letter_code
_entity_poly.pdbx_strand_id
1 'polypeptide(L)'
;MMERMSPETRRQIREKLVELRENQIGEALRQIIEFDKTPVALKAHMDRFVIGQEKGKKIISVAIAYHYRRLGNALKHSMVENGEELDVALRNTTTPKANILVVGPTGCGKTYTGEVASRLVGVPFAVEDLTKFSEVGYVGQNVSDILLDLLIAAGGNAHVAQMGIVYLDEVDKIATESVVYKDVSGRGVQKGLLKLVEGAENTIDLGKERISLSTRHVLFIAGGVYEDLEGIVKRRMARD
;
A
#
# COMPACT_ATOMS: atom_id res chain seq x y z
N MET A 1 -21.34 10.70 21.86
CA MET A 1 -21.00 12.12 21.90
C MET A 1 -21.78 12.93 20.83
N MET A 2 -21.93 12.45 19.61
CA MET A 2 -22.71 13.13 18.55
C MET A 2 -24.22 13.25 18.83
N GLU A 3 -24.82 12.33 19.58
CA GLU A 3 -26.27 12.34 19.87
C GLU A 3 -26.75 13.51 20.75
N ARG A 4 -25.84 14.18 21.48
CA ARG A 4 -26.14 15.32 22.36
C ARG A 4 -26.00 16.69 21.69
N MET A 5 -25.64 16.73 20.41
CA MET A 5 -25.45 17.97 19.66
C MET A 5 -26.75 18.42 18.95
N SER A 6 -26.92 19.73 18.79
CA SER A 6 -28.08 20.29 18.04
C SER A 6 -28.04 19.82 16.57
N PRO A 7 -29.18 19.74 15.89
CA PRO A 7 -29.22 19.38 14.46
C PRO A 7 -28.36 20.32 13.60
N GLU A 8 -28.30 21.58 13.95
CA GLU A 8 -27.52 22.59 13.22
C GLU A 8 -26.01 22.39 13.39
N THR A 9 -25.55 22.11 14.61
CA THR A 9 -24.14 21.77 14.89
C THR A 9 -23.72 20.49 14.15
N ARG A 10 -24.59 19.47 14.09
CA ARG A 10 -24.33 18.24 13.33
C ARG A 10 -24.18 18.50 11.83
N ARG A 11 -25.03 19.42 11.28
CA ARG A 11 -24.97 19.82 9.88
C ARG A 11 -23.67 20.54 9.58
N GLN A 12 -23.29 21.53 10.39
CA GLN A 12 -22.03 22.26 10.23
C GLN A 12 -20.79 21.35 10.31
N ILE A 13 -20.78 20.42 11.27
CA ILE A 13 -19.68 19.43 11.37
C ILE A 13 -19.62 18.56 10.11
N ARG A 14 -20.77 18.11 9.58
CA ARG A 14 -20.83 17.30 8.37
C ARG A 14 -20.31 18.06 7.15
N GLU A 15 -20.76 19.31 6.97
CA GLU A 15 -20.30 20.17 5.88
C GLU A 15 -18.78 20.43 5.97
N LYS A 16 -18.27 20.68 7.18
CA LYS A 16 -16.84 20.85 7.40
C LYS A 16 -16.02 19.58 7.13
N LEU A 17 -16.55 18.41 7.47
CA LEU A 17 -15.91 17.13 7.18
C LEU A 17 -15.88 16.83 5.67
N VAL A 18 -16.92 17.19 4.94
CA VAL A 18 -16.97 17.08 3.47
C VAL A 18 -15.90 17.98 2.85
N GLU A 19 -15.88 19.26 3.23
CA GLU A 19 -14.87 20.23 2.76
C GLU A 19 -13.42 19.75 3.03
N LEU A 20 -13.15 19.22 4.24
CA LEU A 20 -11.84 18.69 4.59
C LEU A 20 -11.47 17.46 3.73
N ARG A 21 -12.44 16.59 3.45
CA ARG A 21 -12.21 15.42 2.56
C ARG A 21 -11.93 15.87 1.13
N GLU A 22 -12.68 16.81 0.60
CA GLU A 22 -12.46 17.35 -0.75
C GLU A 22 -11.09 18.03 -0.86
N ASN A 23 -10.69 18.81 0.14
CA ASN A 23 -9.37 19.43 0.20
C ASN A 23 -8.24 18.39 0.26
N GLN A 24 -8.40 17.31 1.03
CA GLN A 24 -7.42 16.23 1.09
C GLN A 24 -7.27 15.48 -0.25
N ILE A 25 -8.39 15.23 -0.95
CA ILE A 25 -8.35 14.64 -2.30
C ILE A 25 -7.58 15.57 -3.23
N GLY A 26 -7.93 16.84 -3.26
CA GLY A 26 -7.31 17.84 -4.12
C GLY A 26 -5.80 17.94 -3.89
N GLU A 27 -5.36 17.95 -2.64
CA GLU A 27 -3.94 18.02 -2.29
C GLU A 27 -3.18 16.75 -2.67
N ALA A 28 -3.69 15.57 -2.31
CA ALA A 28 -3.07 14.30 -2.66
C ALA A 28 -2.99 14.09 -4.19
N LEU A 29 -4.07 14.42 -4.89
CA LEU A 29 -4.13 14.33 -6.35
C LEU A 29 -3.11 15.28 -7.00
N ARG A 30 -3.03 16.52 -6.52
CA ARG A 30 -2.07 17.50 -7.02
C ARG A 30 -0.63 17.02 -6.82
N GLN A 31 -0.28 16.50 -5.64
CA GLN A 31 1.04 15.98 -5.34
C GLN A 31 1.44 14.85 -6.29
N ILE A 32 0.49 14.03 -6.73
CA ILE A 32 0.74 12.92 -7.65
C ILE A 32 0.80 13.40 -9.10
N ILE A 33 -0.10 14.27 -9.54
CA ILE A 33 -0.11 14.82 -10.91
C ILE A 33 1.14 15.67 -11.16
N GLU A 34 1.56 16.45 -10.16
CA GLU A 34 2.75 17.31 -10.24
C GLU A 34 4.04 16.59 -9.81
N PHE A 35 3.98 15.26 -9.59
CA PHE A 35 5.14 14.50 -9.11
C PHE A 35 6.26 14.47 -10.16
N ASP A 36 7.32 15.24 -9.92
CA ASP A 36 8.48 15.39 -10.81
C ASP A 36 9.80 14.87 -10.21
N LYS A 37 9.77 14.40 -8.94
CA LYS A 37 10.99 14.02 -8.23
C LYS A 37 11.75 12.91 -8.98
N THR A 38 13.04 13.16 -9.18
CA THR A 38 13.95 12.20 -9.81
C THR A 38 14.36 11.11 -8.81
N PRO A 39 14.75 9.90 -9.26
CA PRO A 39 15.32 8.88 -8.38
C PRO A 39 16.50 9.37 -7.55
N VAL A 40 17.31 10.26 -8.11
CA VAL A 40 18.47 10.86 -7.43
C VAL A 40 18.01 11.76 -6.28
N ALA A 41 17.00 12.60 -6.51
CA ALA A 41 16.45 13.48 -5.48
C ALA A 41 15.76 12.68 -4.36
N LEU A 42 15.03 11.62 -4.71
CA LEU A 42 14.41 10.70 -3.74
C LEU A 42 15.48 10.02 -2.87
N LYS A 43 16.53 9.48 -3.49
CA LYS A 43 17.63 8.86 -2.76
C LYS A 43 18.33 9.85 -1.84
N ALA A 44 18.68 11.04 -2.34
CA ALA A 44 19.32 12.07 -1.54
C ALA A 44 18.49 12.49 -0.32
N HIS A 45 17.16 12.50 -0.45
CA HIS A 45 16.28 12.73 0.69
C HIS A 45 16.32 11.55 1.68
N MET A 46 16.24 10.30 1.20
CA MET A 46 16.33 9.12 2.07
C MET A 46 17.68 9.06 2.80
N ASP A 47 18.77 9.50 2.18
CA ASP A 47 20.11 9.53 2.79
C ASP A 47 20.19 10.39 4.06
N ARG A 48 19.25 11.32 4.23
CA ARG A 48 19.16 12.17 5.44
C ARG A 48 18.58 11.43 6.66
N PHE A 49 17.85 10.34 6.43
CA PHE A 49 17.11 9.60 7.47
C PHE A 49 17.56 8.15 7.61
N VAL A 50 17.98 7.53 6.52
CA VAL A 50 18.38 6.11 6.46
C VAL A 50 19.89 6.03 6.22
N ILE A 51 20.62 5.60 7.25
CA ILE A 51 22.06 5.43 7.17
C ILE A 51 22.39 4.08 6.52
N GLY A 52 23.33 4.06 5.58
CA GLY A 52 23.70 2.85 4.85
C GLY A 52 22.65 2.49 3.77
N GLN A 53 22.53 1.20 3.49
CA GLN A 53 21.54 0.64 2.52
C GLN A 53 21.60 1.26 1.11
N GLU A 54 22.78 1.64 0.63
CA GLU A 54 22.98 2.40 -0.61
C GLU A 54 22.29 1.79 -1.84
N LYS A 55 22.41 0.45 -2.01
CA LYS A 55 21.78 -0.26 -3.13
C LYS A 55 20.26 -0.30 -2.97
N GLY A 56 19.76 -0.60 -1.77
CA GLY A 56 18.33 -0.66 -1.46
C GLY A 56 17.65 0.69 -1.70
N LYS A 57 18.21 1.78 -1.14
CA LYS A 57 17.70 3.15 -1.34
C LYS A 57 17.65 3.53 -2.82
N LYS A 58 18.69 3.19 -3.60
CA LYS A 58 18.72 3.46 -5.04
C LYS A 58 17.59 2.76 -5.78
N ILE A 59 17.37 1.46 -5.53
CA ILE A 59 16.33 0.66 -6.19
C ILE A 59 14.94 1.16 -5.78
N ILE A 60 14.69 1.39 -4.49
CA ILE A 60 13.41 1.90 -3.98
C ILE A 60 13.12 3.28 -4.60
N SER A 61 14.12 4.17 -4.67
CA SER A 61 13.96 5.49 -5.30
C SER A 61 13.56 5.40 -6.77
N VAL A 62 14.15 4.47 -7.52
CA VAL A 62 13.79 4.24 -8.93
C VAL A 62 12.36 3.71 -9.05
N ALA A 63 12.00 2.71 -8.25
CA ALA A 63 10.67 2.10 -8.28
C ALA A 63 9.57 3.11 -7.93
N ILE A 64 9.77 3.91 -6.88
CA ILE A 64 8.83 4.95 -6.45
C ILE A 64 8.71 6.06 -7.50
N ALA A 65 9.83 6.57 -8.02
CA ALA A 65 9.80 7.58 -9.07
C ALA A 65 9.06 7.07 -10.31
N TYR A 66 9.31 5.83 -10.70
CA TYR A 66 8.65 5.21 -11.84
C TYR A 66 7.15 5.06 -11.62
N HIS A 67 6.74 4.55 -10.45
CA HIS A 67 5.33 4.34 -10.11
C HIS A 67 4.55 5.65 -10.12
N TYR A 68 4.96 6.64 -9.34
CA TYR A 68 4.21 7.88 -9.18
C TYR A 68 4.27 8.81 -10.39
N ARG A 69 5.38 8.84 -11.13
CA ARG A 69 5.41 9.56 -12.41
C ARG A 69 4.44 9.00 -13.44
N ARG A 70 4.36 7.68 -13.54
CA ARG A 70 3.42 7.05 -14.47
C ARG A 70 1.99 7.27 -14.05
N LEU A 71 1.70 7.10 -12.76
CA LEU A 71 0.37 7.36 -12.22
C LEU A 71 -0.02 8.83 -12.44
N GLY A 72 0.85 9.76 -12.08
CA GLY A 72 0.59 11.19 -12.24
C GLY A 72 0.36 11.60 -13.70
N ASN A 73 1.20 11.12 -14.62
CA ASN A 73 1.02 11.38 -16.05
C ASN A 73 -0.30 10.81 -16.60
N ALA A 74 -0.67 9.60 -16.19
CA ALA A 74 -1.89 8.97 -16.61
C ALA A 74 -3.14 9.68 -16.07
N LEU A 75 -3.14 10.07 -14.79
CA LEU A 75 -4.21 10.87 -14.20
C LEU A 75 -4.31 12.25 -14.82
N LYS A 76 -3.16 12.90 -15.08
CA LYS A 76 -3.13 14.18 -15.76
C LYS A 76 -3.78 14.09 -17.15
N HIS A 77 -3.40 13.11 -17.94
CA HIS A 77 -3.98 12.87 -19.27
C HIS A 77 -5.49 12.63 -19.19
N SER A 78 -5.94 11.73 -18.31
CA SER A 78 -7.35 11.37 -18.13
C SER A 78 -8.18 12.56 -17.66
N MET A 79 -7.76 13.25 -16.60
CA MET A 79 -8.55 14.29 -15.95
C MET A 79 -8.41 15.66 -16.62
N VAL A 80 -7.17 16.05 -16.98
CA VAL A 80 -6.91 17.42 -17.48
C VAL A 80 -7.12 17.49 -19.00
N GLU A 81 -6.69 16.50 -19.76
CA GLU A 81 -6.79 16.52 -21.22
C GLU A 81 -8.14 15.97 -21.71
N ASN A 82 -8.67 14.90 -21.08
CA ASN A 82 -9.93 14.29 -21.48
C ASN A 82 -11.14 14.77 -20.64
N GLY A 83 -10.93 15.49 -19.53
CA GLY A 83 -12.01 15.99 -18.68
C GLY A 83 -12.74 14.90 -17.88
N GLU A 84 -12.10 13.76 -17.65
CA GLU A 84 -12.70 12.65 -16.89
C GLU A 84 -12.71 12.95 -15.39
N GLU A 85 -13.73 12.48 -14.69
CA GLU A 85 -13.77 12.54 -13.24
C GLU A 85 -12.77 11.55 -12.61
N LEU A 86 -12.32 11.82 -11.37
CA LEU A 86 -11.29 11.03 -10.67
C LEU A 86 -11.62 9.53 -10.61
N ASP A 87 -12.87 9.17 -10.36
CA ASP A 87 -13.31 7.77 -10.32
C ASP A 87 -13.13 7.05 -11.66
N VAL A 88 -13.42 7.74 -12.74
CA VAL A 88 -13.28 7.23 -14.10
C VAL A 88 -11.79 7.15 -14.45
N ALA A 89 -11.04 8.20 -14.15
CA ALA A 89 -9.62 8.27 -14.37
C ALA A 89 -8.85 7.13 -13.66
N LEU A 90 -9.16 6.88 -12.38
CA LEU A 90 -8.55 5.78 -11.61
C LEU A 90 -8.90 4.40 -12.18
N ARG A 91 -10.12 4.20 -12.67
CA ARG A 91 -10.55 2.92 -13.28
C ARG A 91 -9.92 2.68 -14.65
N ASN A 92 -9.82 3.71 -15.47
CA ASN A 92 -9.32 3.62 -16.84
C ASN A 92 -7.80 3.62 -16.92
N THR A 93 -7.12 4.18 -15.91
CA THR A 93 -5.66 4.20 -15.86
C THR A 93 -5.10 2.80 -15.63
N THR A 94 -4.33 2.32 -16.60
CA THR A 94 -3.60 1.05 -16.51
C THR A 94 -2.10 1.33 -16.47
N THR A 95 -1.55 1.39 -15.26
CA THR A 95 -0.10 1.51 -15.08
C THR A 95 0.47 0.21 -14.53
N PRO A 96 1.56 -0.33 -15.11
CA PRO A 96 2.23 -1.47 -14.52
C PRO A 96 2.69 -1.14 -13.12
N LYS A 97 2.40 -2.04 -12.16
CA LYS A 97 2.84 -1.88 -10.79
C LYS A 97 4.34 -2.08 -10.67
N ALA A 98 4.98 -1.24 -9.88
CA ALA A 98 6.40 -1.35 -9.53
C ALA A 98 6.55 -1.95 -8.11
N ASN A 99 5.79 -3.02 -7.79
CA ASN A 99 5.89 -3.65 -6.48
C ASN A 99 7.33 -4.06 -6.17
N ILE A 100 7.72 -3.93 -4.90
CA ILE A 100 9.10 -4.04 -4.45
C ILE A 100 9.20 -5.21 -3.47
N LEU A 101 10.20 -6.07 -3.67
CA LEU A 101 10.60 -7.07 -2.67
C LEU A 101 11.91 -6.61 -2.01
N VAL A 102 11.89 -6.47 -0.69
CA VAL A 102 13.05 -6.08 0.12
C VAL A 102 13.49 -7.26 0.98
N VAL A 103 14.67 -7.79 0.71
CA VAL A 103 15.26 -8.91 1.44
C VAL A 103 16.44 -8.43 2.26
N GLY A 104 16.48 -8.79 3.54
CA GLY A 104 17.58 -8.43 4.41
C GLY A 104 17.32 -8.77 5.88
N PRO A 105 18.35 -8.76 6.74
CA PRO A 105 18.23 -9.16 8.14
C PRO A 105 17.24 -8.27 8.91
N THR A 106 16.73 -8.79 10.01
CA THR A 106 15.88 -8.03 10.93
C THR A 106 16.65 -6.82 11.48
N GLY A 107 15.95 -5.71 11.70
CA GLY A 107 16.54 -4.49 12.26
C GLY A 107 17.39 -3.66 11.28
N CYS A 108 17.52 -4.05 10.01
CA CYS A 108 18.30 -3.27 9.03
C CYS A 108 17.55 -2.06 8.44
N GLY A 109 16.37 -1.71 8.94
CA GLY A 109 15.62 -0.52 8.53
C GLY A 109 14.77 -0.67 7.28
N LYS A 110 14.37 -1.90 6.89
CA LYS A 110 13.54 -2.14 5.70
C LYS A 110 12.23 -1.37 5.74
N THR A 111 11.45 -1.54 6.79
CA THR A 111 10.14 -0.88 7.01
C THR A 111 10.29 0.63 7.07
N TYR A 112 11.29 1.12 7.83
CA TYR A 112 11.57 2.55 7.95
C TYR A 112 11.93 3.21 6.62
N THR A 113 12.64 2.51 5.75
CA THR A 113 12.96 3.01 4.39
C THR A 113 11.69 3.22 3.56
N GLY A 114 10.72 2.30 3.65
CA GLY A 114 9.41 2.45 3.00
C GLY A 114 8.61 3.64 3.54
N GLU A 115 8.61 3.81 4.86
CA GLU A 115 7.95 4.93 5.53
C GLU A 115 8.55 6.29 5.13
N VAL A 116 9.87 6.43 5.14
CA VAL A 116 10.55 7.66 4.69
C VAL A 116 10.22 7.96 3.24
N ALA A 117 10.16 6.94 2.41
CA ALA A 117 9.81 7.09 1.00
C ALA A 117 8.35 7.56 0.79
N SER A 118 7.39 7.01 1.54
CA SER A 118 5.98 7.42 1.46
C SER A 118 5.76 8.87 1.88
N ARG A 119 6.41 9.31 2.96
CA ARG A 119 6.38 10.71 3.43
C ARG A 119 6.90 11.66 2.37
N LEU A 120 7.92 11.25 1.61
CA LEU A 120 8.50 12.08 0.56
C LEU A 120 7.56 12.24 -0.65
N VAL A 121 6.77 11.23 -0.94
CA VAL A 121 5.73 11.31 -1.98
C VAL A 121 4.51 12.07 -1.47
N GLY A 122 4.22 11.98 -0.16
CA GLY A 122 3.04 12.59 0.45
C GLY A 122 1.78 11.73 0.32
N VAL A 123 1.96 10.40 0.34
CA VAL A 123 0.85 9.44 0.21
C VAL A 123 0.64 8.64 1.50
N PRO A 124 -0.57 8.09 1.71
CA PRO A 124 -0.84 7.21 2.84
C PRO A 124 0.11 6.02 2.89
N PHE A 125 0.48 5.62 4.10
CA PHE A 125 1.36 4.48 4.34
C PHE A 125 0.77 3.58 5.42
N ALA A 126 0.58 2.30 5.09
CA ALA A 126 0.17 1.28 6.03
C ALA A 126 1.25 0.20 6.15
N VAL A 127 1.44 -0.33 7.35
CA VAL A 127 2.38 -1.42 7.65
C VAL A 127 1.62 -2.59 8.22
N GLU A 128 1.77 -3.74 7.60
CA GLU A 128 1.12 -4.97 8.00
C GLU A 128 2.14 -6.07 8.30
N ASP A 129 2.06 -6.58 9.50
CA ASP A 129 2.82 -7.74 9.95
C ASP A 129 2.07 -9.02 9.58
N LEU A 130 2.58 -9.74 8.59
CA LEU A 130 1.91 -10.91 8.04
C LEU A 130 1.95 -12.15 8.95
N THR A 131 2.73 -12.14 10.02
CA THR A 131 2.69 -13.21 11.03
C THR A 131 1.35 -13.25 11.76
N LYS A 132 0.67 -12.11 11.91
CA LYS A 132 -0.67 -12.02 12.51
C LYS A 132 -1.74 -12.75 11.68
N PHE A 133 -1.48 -12.99 10.40
CA PHE A 133 -2.40 -13.68 9.50
C PHE A 133 -2.16 -15.19 9.48
N SER A 134 -0.99 -15.70 9.93
CA SER A 134 -0.63 -17.11 9.95
C SER A 134 -1.01 -17.80 11.26
N GLU A 135 -0.98 -17.10 12.39
CA GLU A 135 -1.19 -17.68 13.72
C GLU A 135 -2.66 -17.96 14.06
N VAL A 136 -3.62 -17.45 13.27
CA VAL A 136 -5.03 -17.44 13.69
C VAL A 136 -5.94 -18.10 12.66
N GLY A 137 -5.80 -19.39 12.52
CA GLY A 137 -6.68 -20.20 11.67
C GLY A 137 -8.16 -20.27 12.07
N TYR A 138 -8.57 -19.59 13.12
CA TYR A 138 -9.97 -19.53 13.57
C TYR A 138 -10.47 -18.10 13.89
N VAL A 139 -9.56 -17.13 14.10
CA VAL A 139 -9.88 -15.72 14.40
C VAL A 139 -8.76 -14.84 13.81
N GLY A 140 -8.45 -14.95 12.54
CA GLY A 140 -7.37 -14.19 11.91
C GLY A 140 -7.85 -12.91 11.24
N GLN A 141 -6.95 -11.93 11.17
CA GLN A 141 -7.15 -10.75 10.34
C GLN A 141 -7.38 -11.20 8.89
N ASN A 142 -8.40 -10.65 8.26
CA ASN A 142 -8.66 -10.87 6.85
C ASN A 142 -7.70 -10.01 6.02
N VAL A 143 -7.38 -10.48 4.83
CA VAL A 143 -6.61 -9.68 3.85
C VAL A 143 -7.25 -8.30 3.58
N SER A 144 -8.56 -8.15 3.83
CA SER A 144 -9.28 -6.87 3.80
C SER A 144 -8.87 -5.90 4.91
N ASP A 145 -8.33 -6.38 6.05
CA ASP A 145 -7.93 -5.52 7.16
C ASP A 145 -6.70 -4.68 6.78
N ILE A 146 -5.84 -5.19 5.89
CA ILE A 146 -4.73 -4.44 5.28
C ILE A 146 -5.24 -3.15 4.61
N LEU A 147 -6.36 -3.26 3.92
CA LEU A 147 -6.95 -2.11 3.22
C LEU A 147 -7.67 -1.17 4.17
N LEU A 148 -8.17 -1.67 5.29
CA LEU A 148 -8.76 -0.85 6.35
C LEU A 148 -7.71 0.06 6.97
N ASP A 149 -6.51 -0.46 7.29
CA ASP A 149 -5.42 0.33 7.85
C ASP A 149 -4.92 1.38 6.85
N LEU A 150 -4.85 1.04 5.57
CA LEU A 150 -4.54 2.00 4.52
C LEU A 150 -5.63 3.08 4.38
N LEU A 151 -6.91 2.70 4.49
CA LEU A 151 -8.03 3.63 4.48
C LEU A 151 -7.99 4.58 5.69
N ILE A 152 -7.66 4.07 6.87
CA ILE A 152 -7.46 4.88 8.09
C ILE A 152 -6.30 5.86 7.89
N ALA A 153 -5.16 5.41 7.36
CA ALA A 153 -4.02 6.26 7.05
C ALA A 153 -4.35 7.36 6.01
N ALA A 154 -5.34 7.11 5.15
CA ALA A 154 -5.87 8.06 4.19
C ALA A 154 -6.98 8.97 4.75
N GLY A 155 -7.20 8.98 6.08
CA GLY A 155 -8.26 9.76 6.71
C GLY A 155 -9.68 9.31 6.32
N GLY A 156 -9.86 8.05 5.96
CA GLY A 156 -11.15 7.49 5.52
C GLY A 156 -11.50 7.79 4.05
N ASN A 157 -10.55 8.28 3.28
CA ASN A 157 -10.77 8.64 1.87
C ASN A 157 -10.27 7.52 0.94
N ALA A 158 -11.20 6.82 0.28
CA ALA A 158 -10.88 5.70 -0.60
C ALA A 158 -10.04 6.09 -1.82
N HIS A 159 -10.25 7.28 -2.41
CA HIS A 159 -9.47 7.74 -3.56
C HIS A 159 -8.02 8.00 -3.18
N VAL A 160 -7.79 8.61 -2.02
CA VAL A 160 -6.45 8.86 -1.49
C VAL A 160 -5.78 7.54 -1.10
N ALA A 161 -6.52 6.61 -0.48
CA ALA A 161 -6.03 5.27 -0.13
C ALA A 161 -5.55 4.48 -1.34
N GLN A 162 -6.28 4.54 -2.46
CA GLN A 162 -5.93 3.83 -3.72
C GLN A 162 -4.56 4.26 -4.29
N MET A 163 -4.06 5.42 -3.91
CA MET A 163 -2.76 5.95 -4.35
C MET A 163 -1.65 5.77 -3.30
N GLY A 164 -1.92 5.05 -2.22
CA GLY A 164 -1.01 4.85 -1.11
C GLY A 164 0.04 3.75 -1.31
N ILE A 165 0.82 3.55 -0.25
CA ILE A 165 1.83 2.49 -0.15
C ILE A 165 1.46 1.56 1.00
N VAL A 166 1.52 0.25 0.75
CA VAL A 166 1.39 -0.79 1.78
C VAL A 166 2.73 -1.51 1.92
N TYR A 167 3.24 -1.56 3.14
CA TYR A 167 4.40 -2.36 3.48
C TYR A 167 3.93 -3.66 4.16
N LEU A 168 4.23 -4.78 3.51
CA LEU A 168 3.95 -6.13 4.02
C LEU A 168 5.22 -6.66 4.68
N ASP A 169 5.25 -6.74 6.00
CA ASP A 169 6.41 -7.25 6.73
C ASP A 169 6.32 -8.77 6.95
N GLU A 170 7.46 -9.40 7.12
CA GLU A 170 7.61 -10.83 7.41
C GLU A 170 6.92 -11.78 6.39
N VAL A 171 6.92 -11.39 5.11
CA VAL A 171 6.28 -12.17 4.02
C VAL A 171 6.82 -13.60 3.93
N ASP A 172 8.08 -13.84 4.30
CA ASP A 172 8.71 -15.15 4.32
C ASP A 172 8.14 -16.08 5.38
N LYS A 173 7.48 -15.57 6.41
CA LYS A 173 6.92 -16.38 7.51
C LYS A 173 5.59 -17.05 7.13
N ILE A 174 4.84 -16.50 6.19
CA ILE A 174 3.56 -17.09 5.73
C ILE A 174 3.75 -18.53 5.18
N ALA A 175 4.93 -18.87 4.69
CA ALA A 175 5.20 -20.15 4.05
C ALA A 175 5.59 -21.27 5.02
N THR A 176 5.91 -20.95 6.30
CA THR A 176 6.58 -21.89 7.22
C THR A 176 5.63 -22.78 8.01
N GLU A 177 4.32 -22.52 8.06
CA GLU A 177 3.40 -23.20 8.99
C GLU A 177 2.56 -24.34 8.38
N SER A 178 2.95 -24.95 7.29
CA SER A 178 2.13 -25.94 6.59
C SER A 178 2.34 -27.41 6.98
N VAL A 179 2.86 -27.74 8.17
CA VAL A 179 3.24 -29.14 8.47
C VAL A 179 2.27 -29.90 9.38
N VAL A 180 1.37 -29.29 10.14
CA VAL A 180 0.64 -30.03 11.19
C VAL A 180 -0.89 -30.07 11.05
N TYR A 181 -1.57 -29.15 10.38
CA TYR A 181 -3.03 -29.22 10.20
C TYR A 181 -3.45 -28.96 8.76
N LYS A 182 -4.11 -29.98 8.18
CA LYS A 182 -4.48 -30.04 6.75
C LYS A 182 -5.50 -28.99 6.27
N ASP A 183 -6.15 -28.22 7.13
CA ASP A 183 -7.28 -27.35 6.77
C ASP A 183 -7.07 -25.83 6.98
N VAL A 184 -5.94 -25.41 7.53
CA VAL A 184 -5.63 -23.97 7.72
C VAL A 184 -4.31 -23.66 7.05
N SER A 185 -4.32 -23.71 5.73
CA SER A 185 -3.09 -23.53 4.96
C SER A 185 -2.83 -22.04 4.72
N GLY A 186 -1.61 -21.57 5.00
CA GLY A 186 -1.09 -20.27 4.55
C GLY A 186 -1.29 -20.00 3.04
N ARG A 187 -1.72 -21.00 2.28
CA ARG A 187 -2.13 -20.89 0.87
C ARG A 187 -3.35 -19.98 0.66
N GLY A 188 -4.29 -19.93 1.61
CA GLY A 188 -5.45 -19.03 1.54
C GLY A 188 -5.02 -17.57 1.67
N VAL A 189 -4.15 -17.28 2.63
CA VAL A 189 -3.56 -15.96 2.84
C VAL A 189 -2.72 -15.55 1.62
N GLN A 190 -1.85 -16.45 1.12
CA GLN A 190 -1.04 -16.21 -0.07
C GLN A 190 -1.89 -15.86 -1.30
N LYS A 191 -2.98 -16.61 -1.55
CA LYS A 191 -3.89 -16.32 -2.66
C LYS A 191 -4.62 -14.98 -2.50
N GLY A 192 -5.02 -14.64 -1.28
CA GLY A 192 -5.64 -13.35 -0.97
C GLY A 192 -4.66 -12.20 -1.22
N LEU A 193 -3.44 -12.31 -0.70
CA LEU A 193 -2.36 -11.33 -0.90
C LEU A 193 -1.99 -11.18 -2.38
N LEU A 194 -1.91 -12.28 -3.13
CA LEU A 194 -1.60 -12.23 -4.56
C LEU A 194 -2.61 -11.37 -5.31
N LYS A 195 -3.91 -11.55 -5.06
CA LYS A 195 -4.96 -10.73 -5.66
C LYS A 195 -4.81 -9.24 -5.33
N LEU A 196 -4.50 -8.92 -4.06
CA LEU A 196 -4.27 -7.53 -3.66
C LEU A 196 -3.06 -6.94 -4.39
N VAL A 197 -1.95 -7.67 -4.41
CA VAL A 197 -0.69 -7.22 -5.02
C VAL A 197 -0.84 -7.06 -6.54
N GLU A 198 -1.60 -7.91 -7.21
CA GLU A 198 -1.88 -7.83 -8.64
C GLU A 198 -2.79 -6.65 -9.01
N GLY A 199 -3.67 -6.25 -8.10
CA GLY A 199 -4.63 -5.17 -8.31
C GLY A 199 -6.06 -5.69 -8.46
N ALA A 200 -6.82 -5.63 -7.39
CA ALA A 200 -8.21 -6.09 -7.33
C ALA A 200 -9.12 -5.00 -6.77
N GLU A 201 -10.39 -5.07 -7.14
CA GLU A 201 -11.45 -4.35 -6.46
C GLU A 201 -11.79 -5.08 -5.16
N ASN A 202 -11.84 -4.35 -4.06
CA ASN A 202 -12.12 -4.88 -2.75
C ASN A 202 -13.22 -4.07 -2.09
N THR A 203 -14.00 -4.73 -1.24
CA THR A 203 -15.02 -4.07 -0.43
C THR A 203 -14.63 -4.16 1.04
N ILE A 204 -14.50 -3.02 1.68
CA ILE A 204 -14.27 -2.90 3.11
C ILE A 204 -15.64 -2.72 3.75
N ASP A 205 -16.01 -3.62 4.66
CA ASP A 205 -17.27 -3.56 5.41
C ASP A 205 -17.02 -2.86 6.75
N LEU A 206 -17.63 -1.69 6.94
CA LEU A 206 -17.58 -0.91 8.18
C LEU A 206 -18.86 -1.10 9.01
N GLY A 207 -19.59 -2.17 8.77
CA GLY A 207 -20.84 -2.50 9.45
C GLY A 207 -22.06 -1.78 8.89
N LYS A 208 -22.09 -0.45 8.89
CA LYS A 208 -23.18 0.34 8.31
C LYS A 208 -22.93 0.80 6.87
N GLU A 209 -21.68 0.88 6.49
CA GLU A 209 -21.24 1.35 5.19
C GLU A 209 -20.27 0.34 4.54
N ARG A 210 -20.33 0.24 3.24
CA ARG A 210 -19.38 -0.52 2.43
C ARG A 210 -18.60 0.40 1.54
N ILE A 211 -17.27 0.36 1.64
CA ILE A 211 -16.38 1.18 0.84
C ILE A 211 -15.69 0.30 -0.19
N SER A 212 -15.83 0.65 -1.47
CA SER A 212 -15.06 0.00 -2.54
C SER A 212 -13.68 0.65 -2.63
N LEU A 213 -12.62 -0.18 -2.67
CA LEU A 213 -11.24 0.25 -2.79
C LEU A 213 -10.50 -0.64 -3.78
N SER A 214 -10.00 -0.02 -4.84
CA SER A 214 -9.16 -0.70 -5.82
C SER A 214 -7.70 -0.67 -5.40
N THR A 215 -7.00 -1.79 -5.52
CA THR A 215 -5.56 -1.86 -5.24
C THR A 215 -4.70 -1.69 -6.49
N ARG A 216 -5.28 -1.31 -7.64
CA ARG A 216 -4.55 -1.15 -8.91
C ARG A 216 -3.38 -0.18 -8.82
N HIS A 217 -3.56 0.91 -8.10
CA HIS A 217 -2.56 1.97 -7.97
C HIS A 217 -1.84 1.96 -6.61
N VAL A 218 -2.23 1.07 -5.70
CA VAL A 218 -1.51 0.87 -4.44
C VAL A 218 -0.15 0.23 -4.74
N LEU A 219 0.92 0.85 -4.26
CA LEU A 219 2.27 0.30 -4.34
C LEU A 219 2.51 -0.63 -3.14
N PHE A 220 2.84 -1.89 -3.41
CA PHE A 220 3.18 -2.84 -2.36
C PHE A 220 4.71 -2.98 -2.24
N ILE A 221 5.17 -2.92 -1.00
CA ILE A 221 6.56 -3.22 -0.63
C ILE A 221 6.52 -4.42 0.30
N ALA A 222 7.05 -5.56 -0.15
CA ALA A 222 7.12 -6.79 0.62
C ALA A 222 8.49 -6.93 1.26
N GLY A 223 8.54 -7.09 2.60
CA GLY A 223 9.77 -7.26 3.38
C GLY A 223 9.87 -8.64 4.02
N GLY A 224 11.09 -9.18 4.09
CA GLY A 224 11.36 -10.44 4.77
C GLY A 224 12.85 -10.71 4.91
N VAL A 225 13.20 -11.75 5.65
CA VAL A 225 14.59 -12.18 5.85
C VAL A 225 14.98 -13.23 4.83
N TYR A 226 14.11 -14.21 4.57
CA TYR A 226 14.29 -15.29 3.58
C TYR A 226 15.54 -16.15 3.85
N GLU A 227 15.76 -16.55 5.12
CA GLU A 227 16.94 -17.33 5.57
C GLU A 227 17.17 -18.61 4.73
N ASP A 228 16.09 -19.31 4.36
CA ASP A 228 16.13 -20.57 3.61
C ASP A 228 16.12 -20.43 2.09
N LEU A 229 16.14 -19.19 1.55
CA LEU A 229 16.00 -18.97 0.11
C LEU A 229 17.06 -19.71 -0.72
N GLU A 230 18.32 -19.68 -0.28
CA GLU A 230 19.40 -20.40 -0.96
C GLU A 230 19.18 -21.90 -0.98
N GLY A 231 18.71 -22.48 0.13
CA GLY A 231 18.37 -23.89 0.23
C GLY A 231 17.22 -24.29 -0.69
N ILE A 232 16.22 -23.42 -0.82
CA ILE A 232 15.07 -23.62 -1.72
C ILE A 232 15.54 -23.59 -3.18
N VAL A 233 16.37 -22.62 -3.54
CA VAL A 233 16.91 -22.48 -4.90
C VAL A 233 17.78 -23.67 -5.25
N LYS A 234 18.72 -24.07 -4.38
CA LYS A 234 19.57 -25.25 -4.59
C LYS A 234 18.76 -26.54 -4.80
N ARG A 235 17.70 -26.75 -4.00
CA ARG A 235 16.80 -27.91 -4.16
C ARG A 235 16.01 -27.90 -5.47
N ARG A 236 15.64 -26.72 -5.99
CA ARG A 236 14.99 -26.60 -7.31
C ARG A 236 15.96 -26.92 -8.44
N MET A 237 17.14 -26.31 -8.42
CA MET A 237 18.15 -26.51 -9.47
C MET A 237 18.74 -27.94 -9.48
N ALA A 238 18.67 -28.69 -8.37
CA ALA A 238 19.11 -30.09 -8.33
C ALA A 238 18.03 -31.08 -8.83
N ARG A 239 16.84 -30.63 -9.19
CA ARG A 239 15.73 -31.46 -9.71
C ARG A 239 15.59 -31.38 -11.24
N ASP A 240 16.27 -30.43 -11.85
CA ASP A 240 16.43 -30.29 -13.30
C ASP A 240 17.75 -30.94 -13.76
#